data_2d970d7308e3b5d86b290bf04ba87532
#
_entry.id   2d970d7308e3b5d86b290bf04ba87532
#
_cell.length_a   1.000
_cell.length_b   1.000
_cell.length_c   1.000
_cell.angle_alpha   90.00
_cell.angle_beta   90.00
_cell.angle_gamma   90.00
#
_symmetry.space_group_name_H-M   'P 1'
#
loop_
_entity.id
_entity.type
_entity.pdbx_description
1 polymer ?
#
loop_
_entity_poly.entity_id
_entity_poly.type
_entity_poly.pdbx_seq_one_letter_code
_entity_poly.pdbx_strand_id
1 'polypeptide(L)'
;MTKDDIISLPNPHLRQKSQRVGVVTDEIKQIIEDMQAATISWDMSRDHEVGVALAAVQIDQLYKIVVVRNNYDDKDDHTFTAFINPEITKFDGKIIEDYEGCLSVPDTYGKVPRYEKVKVKALGVNGKEFRVTAEGFLARIFQHEIDHTNGIVFIDHIKDDPEAFFRLDKEGKLEPLNYEKDVAKNTVLW
;
A
#
# COMPACT_ATOMS: atom_id res chain seq x y z
N MET A 1 -8.10 -11.86 -10.76
CA MET A 1 -6.69 -11.99 -10.32
C MET A 1 -6.60 -12.64 -8.95
N THR A 2 -5.42 -13.13 -8.57
CA THR A 2 -5.11 -13.81 -7.31
C THR A 2 -3.90 -13.14 -6.65
N LYS A 3 -3.53 -13.57 -5.45
CA LYS A 3 -2.32 -13.11 -4.77
C LYS A 3 -1.03 -13.31 -5.58
N ASP A 4 -1.00 -14.29 -6.48
CA ASP A 4 0.17 -14.63 -7.29
C ASP A 4 0.41 -13.62 -8.42
N ASP A 5 -0.58 -12.76 -8.68
CA ASP A 5 -0.48 -11.64 -9.61
C ASP A 5 0.10 -10.37 -8.94
N ILE A 6 0.25 -10.39 -7.59
CA ILE A 6 0.88 -9.27 -6.87
C ILE A 6 2.39 -9.36 -7.05
N ILE A 7 2.96 -8.38 -7.76
CA ILE A 7 4.40 -8.28 -7.98
C ILE A 7 5.11 -7.84 -6.69
N SER A 8 6.29 -8.37 -6.47
CA SER A 8 7.11 -8.06 -5.29
C SER A 8 8.48 -7.52 -5.70
N LEU A 9 9.14 -6.82 -4.78
CA LEU A 9 10.54 -6.43 -4.98
C LEU A 9 11.39 -7.70 -5.29
N PRO A 10 12.37 -7.58 -6.18
CA PRO A 10 12.91 -6.37 -6.83
C PRO A 10 12.27 -6.03 -8.19
N ASN A 11 10.98 -6.34 -8.43
CA ASN A 11 10.35 -6.01 -9.70
C ASN A 11 10.45 -4.48 -9.96
N PRO A 12 11.07 -4.05 -11.08
CA PRO A 12 11.35 -2.64 -11.34
C PRO A 12 10.09 -1.80 -11.57
N HIS A 13 8.94 -2.42 -11.89
CA HIS A 13 7.69 -1.68 -12.08
C HIS A 13 7.22 -1.02 -10.78
N LEU A 14 7.50 -1.62 -9.60
CA LEU A 14 7.20 -1.01 -8.31
C LEU A 14 7.93 0.32 -8.08
N ARG A 15 8.99 0.59 -8.85
CA ARG A 15 9.77 1.83 -8.81
C ARG A 15 9.38 2.82 -9.90
N GLN A 16 8.39 2.48 -10.74
CA GLN A 16 7.92 3.35 -11.80
C GLN A 16 6.79 4.26 -11.32
N LYS A 17 6.75 5.46 -11.89
CA LYS A 17 5.68 6.41 -11.64
C LYS A 17 4.45 6.06 -12.48
N SER A 18 3.33 5.83 -11.83
CA SER A 18 2.06 5.54 -12.48
C SER A 18 1.50 6.76 -13.22
N GLN A 19 0.82 6.51 -14.32
CA GLN A 19 0.15 7.53 -15.12
C GLN A 19 -1.27 7.82 -14.61
N ARG A 20 -1.75 9.02 -14.89
CA ARG A 20 -3.14 9.40 -14.57
C ARG A 20 -4.13 8.69 -15.48
N VAL A 21 -5.24 8.27 -14.92
CA VAL A 21 -6.42 7.82 -15.68
C VAL A 21 -7.11 9.04 -16.27
N GLY A 22 -7.25 9.10 -17.58
CA GLY A 22 -7.96 10.20 -18.26
C GLY A 22 -9.47 10.04 -18.18
N VAL A 23 -9.98 8.86 -18.51
CA VAL A 23 -11.41 8.50 -18.49
C VAL A 23 -11.57 7.16 -17.80
N VAL A 24 -12.60 7.02 -16.98
CA VAL A 24 -12.94 5.76 -16.31
C VAL A 24 -13.68 4.87 -17.32
N THR A 25 -12.95 4.02 -18.01
CA THR A 25 -13.47 3.02 -18.94
C THR A 25 -13.82 1.72 -18.26
N ASP A 26 -14.44 0.78 -18.96
CA ASP A 26 -14.70 -0.56 -18.43
C ASP A 26 -13.39 -1.33 -18.15
N GLU A 27 -12.32 -1.07 -18.92
CA GLU A 27 -10.98 -1.59 -18.62
C GLU A 27 -10.46 -1.11 -17.25
N ILE A 28 -10.62 0.17 -16.95
CA ILE A 28 -10.24 0.72 -15.63
C ILE A 28 -11.07 0.11 -14.50
N LYS A 29 -12.35 -0.14 -14.73
CA LYS A 29 -13.21 -0.84 -13.74
C LYS A 29 -12.76 -2.29 -13.53
N GLN A 30 -12.39 -2.98 -14.62
CA GLN A 30 -11.87 -4.35 -14.52
C GLN A 30 -10.56 -4.40 -13.71
N ILE A 31 -9.64 -3.45 -13.92
CA ILE A 31 -8.43 -3.33 -13.11
C ILE A 31 -8.78 -3.19 -11.62
N ILE A 32 -9.77 -2.37 -11.30
CA ILE A 32 -10.22 -2.19 -9.90
C ILE A 32 -10.77 -3.50 -9.31
N GLU A 33 -11.57 -4.24 -10.07
CA GLU A 33 -12.09 -5.55 -9.66
C GLU A 33 -10.96 -6.57 -9.46
N ASP A 34 -9.97 -6.56 -10.35
CA ASP A 34 -8.78 -7.41 -10.27
C ASP A 34 -7.94 -7.09 -9.02
N MET A 35 -7.76 -5.81 -8.68
CA MET A 35 -7.09 -5.37 -7.45
C MET A 35 -7.80 -5.89 -6.19
N GLN A 36 -9.12 -5.77 -6.14
CA GLN A 36 -9.92 -6.27 -5.01
C GLN A 36 -9.79 -7.78 -4.87
N ALA A 37 -9.91 -8.52 -5.98
CA ALA A 37 -9.78 -9.97 -5.99
C ALA A 37 -8.39 -10.44 -5.54
N ALA A 38 -7.33 -9.76 -5.99
CA ALA A 38 -5.95 -10.06 -5.59
C ALA A 38 -5.74 -9.83 -4.08
N THR A 39 -6.28 -8.73 -3.53
CA THR A 39 -6.21 -8.41 -2.10
C THR A 39 -6.94 -9.46 -1.24
N ILE A 40 -8.15 -9.84 -1.63
CA ILE A 40 -8.93 -10.89 -0.94
C ILE A 40 -8.19 -12.24 -1.01
N SER A 41 -7.66 -12.60 -2.18
CA SER A 41 -6.87 -13.84 -2.35
C SER A 41 -5.62 -13.86 -1.48
N TRP A 42 -4.99 -12.71 -1.28
CA TRP A 42 -3.84 -12.57 -0.39
C TRP A 42 -4.22 -12.81 1.07
N ASP A 43 -5.32 -12.25 1.56
CA ASP A 43 -5.85 -12.44 2.91
C ASP A 43 -6.05 -13.92 3.25
N MET A 44 -6.59 -14.69 2.30
CA MET A 44 -6.86 -16.12 2.49
C MET A 44 -5.58 -16.96 2.65
N SER A 45 -4.42 -16.40 2.34
CA SER A 45 -3.12 -17.06 2.42
C SER A 45 -2.30 -16.67 3.67
N ARG A 46 -2.81 -15.77 4.51
CA ARG A 46 -2.12 -15.18 5.67
C ARG A 46 -3.00 -15.22 6.90
N ASP A 47 -2.56 -15.88 7.97
CA ASP A 47 -3.35 -16.06 9.20
C ASP A 47 -3.39 -14.81 10.08
N HIS A 48 -2.29 -14.04 10.11
CA HIS A 48 -2.07 -12.93 11.05
C HIS A 48 -2.01 -11.55 10.38
N GLU A 49 -2.32 -11.47 9.09
CA GLU A 49 -2.24 -10.25 8.30
C GLU A 49 -3.55 -9.99 7.56
N VAL A 50 -3.84 -8.72 7.31
CA VAL A 50 -5.01 -8.28 6.52
C VAL A 50 -4.55 -7.36 5.42
N GLY A 51 -4.93 -7.66 4.19
CA GLY A 51 -4.76 -6.77 3.04
C GLY A 51 -5.78 -5.63 3.13
N VAL A 52 -5.33 -4.48 3.60
CA VAL A 52 -6.21 -3.32 3.84
C VAL A 52 -6.36 -2.43 2.62
N ALA A 53 -5.36 -2.44 1.72
CA ALA A 53 -5.33 -1.62 0.52
C ALA A 53 -4.37 -2.18 -0.53
N LEU A 54 -4.49 -1.72 -1.76
CA LEU A 54 -3.60 -2.07 -2.86
C LEU A 54 -3.54 -0.93 -3.88
N ALA A 55 -2.34 -0.63 -4.39
CA ALA A 55 -2.14 0.24 -5.54
C ALA A 55 -2.04 -0.58 -6.83
N ALA A 56 -2.54 -0.05 -7.95
CA ALA A 56 -2.59 -0.77 -9.23
C ALA A 56 -1.21 -1.24 -9.73
N VAL A 57 -0.14 -0.50 -9.44
CA VAL A 57 1.23 -0.91 -9.79
C VAL A 57 1.62 -2.24 -9.15
N GLN A 58 1.04 -2.63 -8.02
CA GLN A 58 1.31 -3.90 -7.35
C GLN A 58 0.72 -5.12 -8.08
N ILE A 59 -0.22 -4.90 -9.01
CA ILE A 59 -0.68 -5.92 -9.98
C ILE A 59 -0.21 -5.59 -11.41
N ASP A 60 0.95 -4.95 -11.50
CA ASP A 60 1.61 -4.61 -12.76
C ASP A 60 0.80 -3.66 -13.68
N GLN A 61 -0.09 -2.85 -13.11
CA GLN A 61 -0.89 -1.85 -13.81
C GLN A 61 -0.42 -0.44 -13.44
N LEU A 62 0.26 0.23 -14.38
CA LEU A 62 0.89 1.53 -14.15
C LEU A 62 -0.10 2.71 -14.21
N TYR A 63 -1.24 2.59 -13.52
CA TYR A 63 -2.23 3.64 -13.34
C TYR A 63 -2.29 4.14 -11.91
N LYS A 64 -2.58 5.43 -11.72
CA LYS A 64 -2.85 6.01 -10.41
C LYS A 64 -4.23 5.56 -9.92
N ILE A 65 -4.31 4.34 -9.41
CA ILE A 65 -5.50 3.75 -8.81
C ILE A 65 -5.08 3.10 -7.49
N VAL A 66 -5.88 3.32 -6.47
CA VAL A 66 -5.76 2.70 -5.15
C VAL A 66 -7.13 2.16 -4.75
N VAL A 67 -7.17 0.96 -4.20
CA VAL A 67 -8.35 0.43 -3.51
C VAL A 67 -8.08 0.35 -2.02
N VAL A 68 -9.05 0.74 -1.20
CA VAL A 68 -8.97 0.70 0.27
C VAL A 68 -10.19 -0.05 0.78
N ARG A 69 -9.99 -1.04 1.65
CA ARG A 69 -11.04 -1.80 2.31
C ARG A 69 -11.88 -0.87 3.18
N ASN A 70 -13.20 -1.00 3.11
CA ASN A 70 -14.11 -0.10 3.82
C ASN A 70 -14.08 -0.34 5.34
N ASN A 71 -14.03 -1.60 5.75
CA ASN A 71 -13.84 -1.99 7.14
C ASN A 71 -12.56 -2.84 7.27
N TYR A 72 -11.42 -2.21 7.45
CA TYR A 72 -10.12 -2.88 7.55
C TYR A 72 -9.88 -3.56 8.90
N ASP A 73 -10.76 -3.38 9.89
CA ASP A 73 -10.75 -4.12 11.16
C ASP A 73 -11.47 -5.47 11.05
N ASP A 74 -12.18 -5.70 9.94
CA ASP A 74 -12.93 -6.91 9.66
C ASP A 74 -12.36 -7.60 8.40
N LYS A 75 -11.69 -8.73 8.59
CA LYS A 75 -11.10 -9.52 7.51
C LYS A 75 -12.17 -10.09 6.55
N ASP A 76 -13.38 -10.30 7.04
CA ASP A 76 -14.51 -10.82 6.26
C ASP A 76 -15.26 -9.72 5.49
N ASP A 77 -14.94 -8.44 5.72
CA ASP A 77 -15.43 -7.35 4.85
C ASP A 77 -14.66 -7.34 3.53
N HIS A 78 -15.29 -7.81 2.48
CA HIS A 78 -14.74 -7.82 1.12
C HIS A 78 -15.16 -6.60 0.28
N THR A 79 -15.56 -5.50 0.93
CA THR A 79 -15.94 -4.27 0.25
C THR A 79 -14.79 -3.26 0.22
N PHE A 80 -14.62 -2.60 -0.92
CA PHE A 80 -13.55 -1.64 -1.15
C PHE A 80 -14.07 -0.36 -1.79
N THR A 81 -13.44 0.75 -1.46
CA THR A 81 -13.59 2.01 -2.19
C THR A 81 -12.40 2.23 -3.09
N ALA A 82 -12.66 2.53 -4.36
CA ALA A 82 -11.62 2.87 -5.33
C ALA A 82 -11.36 4.38 -5.35
N PHE A 83 -10.08 4.74 -5.36
CA PHE A 83 -9.57 6.09 -5.46
C PHE A 83 -8.75 6.20 -6.75
N ILE A 84 -9.33 6.83 -7.78
CA ILE A 84 -8.70 7.02 -9.08
C ILE A 84 -8.03 8.39 -9.09
N ASN A 85 -6.78 8.46 -9.53
CA ASN A 85 -5.93 9.65 -9.49
C ASN A 85 -5.83 10.25 -8.08
N PRO A 86 -5.59 9.46 -7.02
CA PRO A 86 -5.53 9.98 -5.67
C PRO A 86 -4.36 10.96 -5.52
N GLU A 87 -4.59 12.02 -4.75
CA GLU A 87 -3.61 13.07 -4.48
C GLU A 87 -3.81 13.58 -3.04
N ILE A 88 -2.73 13.61 -2.26
CA ILE A 88 -2.76 14.27 -0.96
C ILE A 88 -2.67 15.78 -1.19
N THR A 89 -3.73 16.48 -0.82
CA THR A 89 -3.84 17.95 -0.99
C THR A 89 -3.38 18.70 0.25
N LYS A 90 -3.34 18.04 1.42
CA LYS A 90 -2.85 18.60 2.68
C LYS A 90 -2.35 17.49 3.59
N PHE A 91 -1.17 17.71 4.17
CA PHE A 91 -0.68 16.99 5.34
C PHE A 91 -0.94 17.84 6.58
N ASP A 92 -1.35 17.22 7.70
CA ASP A 92 -1.74 17.91 8.93
C ASP A 92 -1.45 17.04 10.18
N GLY A 93 -1.46 17.65 11.35
CA GLY A 93 -1.19 16.97 12.60
C GLY A 93 0.30 16.69 12.82
N LYS A 94 0.58 15.75 13.72
CA LYS A 94 1.94 15.33 14.07
C LYS A 94 2.44 14.26 13.09
N ILE A 95 3.75 14.06 13.06
CA ILE A 95 4.36 12.88 12.46
C ILE A 95 4.39 11.79 13.53
N ILE A 96 3.82 10.64 13.20
CA ILE A 96 3.73 9.45 14.07
C ILE A 96 4.47 8.31 13.40
N GLU A 97 5.42 7.73 14.12
CA GLU A 97 6.08 6.49 13.72
C GLU A 97 5.21 5.30 14.12
N ASP A 98 4.93 4.43 13.16
CA ASP A 98 4.19 3.20 13.41
C ASP A 98 4.52 2.17 12.32
N TYR A 99 4.14 0.92 12.56
CA TYR A 99 4.49 -0.19 11.70
C TYR A 99 3.71 -0.18 10.38
N GLU A 100 4.44 -0.47 9.29
CA GLU A 100 3.90 -0.73 7.96
C GLU A 100 4.45 -2.05 7.44
N GLY A 101 3.58 -2.87 6.85
CA GLY A 101 3.92 -3.96 5.95
C GLY A 101 3.43 -3.63 4.54
N CYS A 102 3.85 -4.41 3.56
CA CYS A 102 3.44 -4.24 2.17
C CYS A 102 3.31 -5.60 1.48
N LEU A 103 2.24 -5.80 0.72
CA LEU A 103 2.02 -7.03 -0.04
C LEU A 103 3.15 -7.30 -1.04
N SER A 104 3.81 -6.24 -1.50
CA SER A 104 4.94 -6.29 -2.44
C SER A 104 6.33 -6.38 -1.77
N VAL A 105 6.39 -6.38 -0.43
CA VAL A 105 7.64 -6.53 0.35
C VAL A 105 7.42 -7.63 1.40
N PRO A 106 7.42 -8.91 0.97
CA PRO A 106 7.08 -10.03 1.83
C PRO A 106 7.94 -10.08 3.09
N ASP A 107 7.33 -10.45 4.21
CA ASP A 107 7.97 -10.75 5.49
C ASP A 107 8.84 -9.61 6.06
N THR A 108 8.70 -8.39 5.51
CA THR A 108 9.43 -7.21 5.98
C THR A 108 8.44 -6.13 6.42
N TYR A 109 8.65 -5.63 7.61
CA TYR A 109 7.90 -4.54 8.21
C TYR A 109 8.83 -3.39 8.54
N GLY A 110 8.28 -2.17 8.56
CA GLY A 110 9.04 -0.99 8.91
C GLY A 110 8.31 -0.08 9.87
N LYS A 111 9.05 0.55 10.78
CA LYS A 111 8.53 1.62 11.62
C LYS A 111 8.70 2.94 10.90
N VAL A 112 7.63 3.38 10.24
CA VAL A 112 7.65 4.46 9.25
C VAL A 112 7.02 5.74 9.80
N PRO A 113 7.69 6.91 9.71
CA PRO A 113 7.13 8.19 10.09
C PRO A 113 6.09 8.65 9.05
N ARG A 114 4.87 8.93 9.50
CA ARG A 114 3.77 9.43 8.66
C ARG A 114 3.02 10.56 9.35
N TYR A 115 2.43 11.45 8.57
CA TYR A 115 1.50 12.44 9.12
C TYR A 115 0.25 11.78 9.68
N GLU A 116 -0.16 12.22 10.86
CA GLU A 116 -1.34 11.72 11.57
C GLU A 116 -2.64 11.95 10.78
N LYS A 117 -2.67 12.99 9.93
CA LYS A 117 -3.85 13.41 9.20
C LYS A 117 -3.50 13.87 7.80
N VAL A 118 -4.31 13.45 6.81
CA VAL A 118 -4.18 13.90 5.42
C VAL A 118 -5.55 14.24 4.82
N LYS A 119 -5.55 15.14 3.84
CA LYS A 119 -6.71 15.36 2.97
C LYS A 119 -6.38 14.81 1.59
N VAL A 120 -7.22 13.90 1.12
CA VAL A 120 -7.07 13.23 -0.17
C VAL A 120 -8.19 13.68 -1.10
N LYS A 121 -7.83 13.96 -2.34
CA LYS A 121 -8.73 14.19 -3.47
C LYS A 121 -8.57 13.04 -4.46
N ALA A 122 -9.67 12.50 -4.98
CA ALA A 122 -9.65 11.44 -5.98
C ALA A 122 -10.92 11.48 -6.85
N LEU A 123 -10.94 10.66 -7.91
CA LEU A 123 -12.15 10.35 -8.65
C LEU A 123 -12.69 9.00 -8.19
N GLY A 124 -14.00 8.87 -8.10
CA GLY A 124 -14.68 7.59 -7.94
C GLY A 124 -14.83 6.85 -9.28
N VAL A 125 -15.35 5.62 -9.23
CA VAL A 125 -15.63 4.80 -10.43
C VAL A 125 -16.66 5.43 -11.39
N ASN A 126 -17.44 6.40 -10.91
CA ASN A 126 -18.36 7.20 -11.72
C ASN A 126 -17.69 8.43 -12.37
N GLY A 127 -16.38 8.58 -12.24
CA GLY A 127 -15.59 9.70 -12.76
C GLY A 127 -15.77 11.03 -12.02
N LYS A 128 -16.54 11.07 -10.93
CA LYS A 128 -16.77 12.29 -10.15
C LYS A 128 -15.70 12.47 -9.07
N GLU A 129 -15.24 13.71 -8.92
CA GLU A 129 -14.31 14.07 -7.84
C GLU A 129 -14.99 13.96 -6.48
N PHE A 130 -14.26 13.44 -5.52
CA PHE A 130 -14.62 13.46 -4.11
C PHE A 130 -13.39 13.71 -3.24
N ARG A 131 -13.61 14.02 -1.97
CA ARG A 131 -12.54 14.31 -1.01
C ARG A 131 -12.78 13.58 0.29
N VAL A 132 -11.70 13.10 0.87
CA VAL A 132 -11.69 12.42 2.16
C VAL A 132 -10.68 13.12 3.07
N THR A 133 -11.07 13.28 4.33
CA THR A 133 -10.13 13.60 5.41
C THR A 133 -9.87 12.31 6.16
N ALA A 134 -8.64 11.85 6.17
CA ALA A 134 -8.21 10.62 6.83
C ALA A 134 -7.32 10.96 8.03
N GLU A 135 -7.50 10.21 9.13
CA GLU A 135 -6.75 10.35 10.37
C GLU A 135 -6.23 8.97 10.83
N GLY A 136 -5.17 8.96 11.61
CA GLY A 136 -4.60 7.74 12.19
C GLY A 136 -4.19 6.71 11.13
N PHE A 137 -4.63 5.47 11.30
CA PHE A 137 -4.26 4.35 10.42
C PHE A 137 -4.72 4.58 8.97
N LEU A 138 -5.91 5.14 8.75
CA LEU A 138 -6.38 5.46 7.40
C LEU A 138 -5.51 6.52 6.71
N ALA A 139 -4.99 7.51 7.47
CA ALA A 139 -4.05 8.48 6.92
C ALA A 139 -2.73 7.83 6.51
N ARG A 140 -2.27 6.82 7.26
CA ARG A 140 -1.08 6.01 6.94
C ARG A 140 -1.30 5.21 5.67
N ILE A 141 -2.44 4.53 5.53
CA ILE A 141 -2.81 3.77 4.32
C ILE A 141 -2.73 4.68 3.08
N PHE A 142 -3.34 5.85 3.10
CA PHE A 142 -3.29 6.76 1.94
C PHE A 142 -1.89 7.23 1.59
N GLN A 143 -1.05 7.52 2.58
CA GLN A 143 0.34 7.91 2.34
C GLN A 143 1.11 6.76 1.71
N HIS A 144 0.96 5.53 2.21
CA HIS A 144 1.59 4.32 1.68
C HIS A 144 1.15 4.03 0.23
N GLU A 145 -0.14 4.01 -0.03
CA GLU A 145 -0.66 3.64 -1.36
C GLU A 145 -0.38 4.73 -2.42
N ILE A 146 -0.43 6.00 -2.04
CA ILE A 146 -0.10 7.09 -2.95
C ILE A 146 1.41 7.11 -3.26
N ASP A 147 2.26 6.73 -2.31
CA ASP A 147 3.69 6.52 -2.54
C ASP A 147 3.91 5.48 -3.64
N HIS A 148 3.24 4.32 -3.61
CA HIS A 148 3.30 3.31 -4.66
C HIS A 148 2.97 3.90 -6.04
N THR A 149 1.98 4.77 -6.15
CA THR A 149 1.66 5.43 -7.43
C THR A 149 2.76 6.38 -7.94
N ASN A 150 3.72 6.71 -7.09
CA ASN A 150 4.86 7.57 -7.41
C ASN A 150 6.19 6.79 -7.49
N GLY A 151 6.15 5.45 -7.41
CA GLY A 151 7.31 4.57 -7.46
C GLY A 151 8.11 4.51 -6.16
N ILE A 152 7.50 4.89 -5.04
CA ILE A 152 8.08 4.88 -3.69
C ILE A 152 7.51 3.69 -2.92
N VAL A 153 8.37 2.96 -2.22
CA VAL A 153 8.00 1.86 -1.32
C VAL A 153 8.32 2.29 0.12
N PHE A 154 7.56 1.80 1.11
CA PHE A 154 7.71 2.26 2.50
C PHE A 154 9.14 2.16 3.04
N ILE A 155 9.92 1.17 2.60
CA ILE A 155 11.33 0.99 3.00
C ILE A 155 12.22 2.18 2.62
N ASP A 156 11.85 2.96 1.61
CA ASP A 156 12.61 4.14 1.18
C ASP A 156 12.62 5.25 2.25
N HIS A 157 11.56 5.33 3.06
CA HIS A 157 11.45 6.30 4.14
C HIS A 157 12.34 5.99 5.34
N ILE A 158 12.76 4.73 5.47
CA ILE A 158 13.51 4.22 6.63
C ILE A 158 14.86 3.60 6.26
N LYS A 159 15.29 3.73 5.00
CA LYS A 159 16.48 3.07 4.46
C LYS A 159 17.77 3.34 5.26
N ASP A 160 17.86 4.50 5.90
CA ASP A 160 19.03 4.94 6.65
C ASP A 160 18.85 4.77 8.19
N ASP A 161 17.76 4.11 8.63
CA ASP A 161 17.47 3.82 10.02
C ASP A 161 17.60 2.31 10.33
N PRO A 162 18.72 1.89 10.94
CA PRO A 162 18.96 0.47 11.23
C PRO A 162 17.99 -0.17 12.22
N GLU A 163 17.27 0.63 13.01
CA GLU A 163 16.36 0.15 14.06
C GLU A 163 14.90 0.07 13.55
N ALA A 164 14.64 0.54 12.34
CA ALA A 164 13.28 0.65 11.81
C ALA A 164 12.76 -0.60 11.09
N PHE A 165 13.57 -1.66 10.94
CA PHE A 165 13.20 -2.87 10.18
C PHE A 165 12.85 -4.05 11.08
N PHE A 166 11.76 -4.74 10.71
CA PHE A 166 11.19 -5.87 11.47
C PHE A 166 10.72 -6.97 10.52
N ARG A 167 10.47 -8.16 11.08
CA ARG A 167 9.74 -9.26 10.42
C ARG A 167 8.70 -9.82 11.38
N LEU A 168 7.68 -10.47 10.82
CA LEU A 168 6.74 -11.28 11.61
C LEU A 168 7.35 -12.66 11.91
N ASP A 169 7.28 -13.07 13.17
CA ASP A 169 7.56 -14.45 13.56
C ASP A 169 6.33 -15.36 13.26
N LYS A 170 6.46 -16.64 13.58
CA LYS A 170 5.39 -17.63 13.34
C LYS A 170 4.16 -17.42 14.21
N GLU A 171 4.28 -16.71 15.31
CA GLU A 171 3.21 -16.34 16.23
C GLU A 171 2.57 -14.99 15.89
N GLY A 172 3.00 -14.33 14.80
CA GLY A 172 2.50 -13.02 14.36
C GLY A 172 3.07 -11.85 15.17
N LYS A 173 4.22 -12.02 15.83
CA LYS A 173 4.88 -10.97 16.58
C LYS A 173 6.02 -10.36 15.76
N LEU A 174 6.16 -9.03 15.86
CA LEU A 174 7.25 -8.31 15.20
C LEU A 174 8.57 -8.48 15.94
N GLU A 175 9.58 -8.97 15.22
CA GLU A 175 10.97 -9.08 15.69
C GLU A 175 11.88 -8.14 14.91
N PRO A 176 12.83 -7.43 15.54
CA PRO A 176 13.79 -6.59 14.84
C PRO A 176 14.67 -7.40 13.88
N LEU A 177 14.91 -6.87 12.68
CA LEU A 177 15.88 -7.41 11.74
C LEU A 177 17.29 -6.91 12.07
N ASN A 178 18.30 -7.73 11.78
CA ASN A 178 19.68 -7.26 11.78
C ASN A 178 19.95 -6.47 10.50
N TYR A 179 20.08 -5.15 10.62
CA TYR A 179 20.21 -4.27 9.48
C TYR A 179 21.37 -4.63 8.54
N GLU A 180 22.57 -4.84 9.07
CA GLU A 180 23.75 -5.14 8.26
C GLU A 180 23.67 -6.48 7.52
N LYS A 181 23.01 -7.47 8.14
CA LYS A 181 22.88 -8.82 7.60
C LYS A 181 21.68 -8.97 6.68
N ASP A 182 20.51 -8.45 7.13
CA ASP A 182 19.22 -8.79 6.53
C ASP A 182 18.69 -7.68 5.62
N VAL A 183 19.19 -6.42 5.78
CA VAL A 183 18.66 -5.24 5.09
C VAL A 183 19.71 -4.58 4.18
N ALA A 184 20.84 -4.10 4.73
CA ALA A 184 21.77 -3.23 4.02
C ALA A 184 22.36 -3.84 2.72
N LYS A 185 22.52 -5.16 2.67
CA LYS A 185 23.06 -5.90 1.51
C LYS A 185 22.00 -6.73 0.80
N ASN A 186 20.75 -6.52 1.12
CA ASN A 186 19.64 -7.28 0.54
C ASN A 186 19.29 -6.72 -0.86
N THR A 187 19.77 -7.37 -1.91
CA THR A 187 19.53 -7.00 -3.32
C THR A 187 18.07 -7.17 -3.76
N VAL A 188 17.21 -7.74 -2.93
CA VAL A 188 15.77 -7.83 -3.19
C VAL A 188 15.06 -6.56 -2.74
N LEU A 189 15.50 -5.95 -1.64
CA LEU A 189 14.87 -4.73 -1.11
C LEU A 189 15.27 -3.46 -1.89
N TRP A 190 16.50 -3.42 -2.45
CA TRP A 190 17.10 -2.22 -3.07
C TRP A 190 17.25 -2.28 -4.59
#